data_18fba11eb785721c70a8fb7b97e11605
#
_entry.id   18fba11eb785721c70a8fb7b97e11605
#
_cell.length_a   1.000
_cell.length_b   1.000
_cell.length_c   1.000
_cell.angle_alpha   90.00
_cell.angle_beta   90.00
_cell.angle_gamma   90.00
#
_symmetry.space_group_name_H-M   'P 1'
#
loop_
_entity.id
_entity.type
_entity.pdbx_description
1 polymer ?
#
loop_
_entity_poly.entity_id
_entity_poly.type
_entity_poly.pdbx_seq_one_letter_code
_entity_poly.pdbx_strand_id
1 'polypeptide(L)'
;MPVKMLIKQLLVLFSFTILANGALADGYPRLAESVDPKLQKGLEQTLNKLGLAKASRKGALSLALVDITDLKAPRLAAINGDNMMYAASLPKIAILLGAFERIDRGDLHLSKNTHQQLVKMIRHSSNPAATAMLNKVGKQYLADLLESPRYRLYDRERNGGLWVGKEYARAGAWKRDPLHNISHGATAFQVARFYYMLETAQLVSPELSKKMKAILGKPAINHKFVRGLNEARPGSRIYRKSGTWRTYHADSAIVERDGRRYIAVALAQSSKGSYWLKRLVVAMDDLVFRSPSTVALLD
;
A
#
# COMPACT_ATOMS: atom_id res chain seq x y z
N MET A 1 76.37 -28.90 1.84
CA MET A 1 74.93 -29.23 1.83
C MET A 1 74.16 -27.98 2.24
N PRO A 2 73.37 -27.30 1.35
CA PRO A 2 72.65 -26.14 1.74
C PRO A 2 71.19 -26.51 2.08
N VAL A 3 70.71 -25.96 3.20
CA VAL A 3 69.39 -26.08 3.71
C VAL A 3 68.46 -25.13 2.92
N LYS A 4 67.41 -25.65 2.25
CA LYS A 4 66.38 -24.88 1.57
C LYS A 4 65.37 -24.38 2.58
N MET A 5 65.33 -23.07 2.75
CA MET A 5 64.29 -22.37 3.55
C MET A 5 63.03 -22.19 2.71
N LEU A 6 61.97 -22.82 3.13
CA LEU A 6 60.62 -22.77 2.49
C LEU A 6 59.83 -21.60 3.07
N ILE A 7 59.67 -20.51 2.32
CA ILE A 7 58.81 -19.38 2.68
C ILE A 7 57.38 -19.75 2.29
N LYS A 8 56.49 -19.96 3.29
CA LYS A 8 55.04 -20.06 3.11
C LYS A 8 54.48 -18.66 3.00
N GLN A 9 54.06 -18.26 1.81
CA GLN A 9 53.23 -17.08 1.61
C GLN A 9 51.80 -17.38 2.05
N LEU A 10 51.32 -16.68 3.08
CA LEU A 10 49.96 -16.70 3.55
C LEU A 10 49.15 -15.70 2.69
N LEU A 11 48.36 -16.19 1.73
CA LEU A 11 47.41 -15.38 0.99
C LEU A 11 46.19 -15.12 1.90
N VAL A 12 46.07 -13.90 2.43
CA VAL A 12 44.84 -13.44 3.09
C VAL A 12 43.86 -12.97 2.01
N LEU A 13 42.88 -13.82 1.71
CA LEU A 13 41.74 -13.44 0.89
C LEU A 13 40.80 -12.50 1.70
N PHE A 14 40.86 -11.20 1.42
CA PHE A 14 39.86 -10.25 1.86
C PHE A 14 38.60 -10.44 1.00
N SER A 15 37.64 -11.18 1.53
CA SER A 15 36.29 -11.23 0.95
C SER A 15 35.59 -9.88 1.18
N PHE A 16 35.61 -9.02 0.18
CA PHE A 16 34.75 -7.85 0.12
C PHE A 16 33.30 -8.32 -0.10
N THR A 17 32.51 -8.42 0.96
CA THR A 17 31.06 -8.52 0.85
C THR A 17 30.54 -7.17 0.37
N ILE A 18 30.29 -7.06 -0.94
CA ILE A 18 29.53 -5.97 -1.52
C ILE A 18 28.09 -6.16 -1.04
N LEU A 19 27.69 -5.40 -0.01
CA LEU A 19 26.29 -5.17 0.28
C LEU A 19 25.69 -4.48 -0.96
N ALA A 20 25.05 -5.29 -1.81
CA ALA A 20 24.29 -4.77 -2.93
C ALA A 20 23.12 -3.94 -2.34
N ASN A 21 23.32 -2.63 -2.26
CA ASN A 21 22.22 -1.69 -2.06
C ASN A 21 21.26 -1.89 -3.21
N GLY A 22 20.18 -2.63 -2.94
CA GLY A 22 19.12 -2.92 -3.91
C GLY A 22 18.26 -1.70 -4.19
N ALA A 23 18.84 -0.64 -4.77
CA ALA A 23 18.04 0.41 -5.39
C ALA A 23 17.27 -0.21 -6.56
N LEU A 24 15.96 0.04 -6.61
CA LEU A 24 15.16 -0.26 -7.79
C LEU A 24 15.74 0.51 -8.98
N ALA A 25 15.55 0.01 -10.20
CA ALA A 25 16.12 0.55 -11.44
C ALA A 25 15.89 2.06 -11.67
N ASP A 26 14.95 2.68 -10.93
CA ASP A 26 14.54 4.08 -11.06
C ASP A 26 15.08 5.01 -9.94
N GLY A 27 16.02 4.57 -9.11
CA GLY A 27 16.66 5.42 -8.07
C GLY A 27 15.79 5.72 -6.84
N TYR A 28 14.67 5.04 -6.64
CA TYR A 28 13.86 5.13 -5.42
C TYR A 28 14.16 3.99 -4.46
N PRO A 29 14.27 4.24 -3.14
CA PRO A 29 14.54 3.20 -2.15
C PRO A 29 13.38 2.20 -2.04
N ARG A 30 13.70 0.97 -1.65
CA ARG A 30 12.68 -0.02 -1.33
C ARG A 30 11.95 0.38 -0.05
N LEU A 31 10.62 0.40 -0.10
CA LEU A 31 9.82 0.80 1.06
C LEU A 31 10.10 -0.04 2.32
N ALA A 32 10.41 -1.33 2.16
CA ALA A 32 10.75 -2.20 3.29
C ALA A 32 12.03 -1.77 4.03
N GLU A 33 12.93 -1.06 3.37
CA GLU A 33 14.21 -0.58 3.91
C GLU A 33 14.09 0.84 4.49
N SER A 34 12.89 1.45 4.42
CA SER A 34 12.64 2.84 4.79
C SER A 34 11.99 2.99 6.18
N VAL A 35 12.17 1.99 7.05
CA VAL A 35 11.62 2.05 8.42
C VAL A 35 12.29 3.18 9.19
N ASP A 36 11.45 4.09 9.74
CA ASP A 36 11.88 5.22 10.56
C ASP A 36 11.55 4.94 12.03
N PRO A 37 12.55 4.75 12.92
CA PRO A 37 12.32 4.42 14.32
C PRO A 37 11.54 5.50 15.07
N LYS A 38 11.70 6.78 14.71
CA LYS A 38 11.00 7.89 15.36
C LYS A 38 9.52 7.91 14.96
N LEU A 39 9.22 7.72 13.67
CA LEU A 39 7.85 7.60 13.19
C LEU A 39 7.17 6.34 13.75
N GLN A 40 7.89 5.23 13.82
CA GLN A 40 7.43 3.96 14.41
C GLN A 40 7.02 4.16 15.87
N LYS A 41 7.90 4.73 16.70
CA LYS A 41 7.61 5.05 18.11
C LYS A 41 6.42 5.99 18.25
N GLY A 42 6.31 6.99 17.37
CA GLY A 42 5.18 7.92 17.34
C GLY A 42 3.86 7.20 17.03
N LEU A 43 3.85 6.26 16.09
CA LEU A 43 2.66 5.49 15.74
C LEU A 43 2.23 4.57 16.88
N GLU A 44 3.16 3.92 17.57
CA GLU A 44 2.90 3.08 18.76
C GLU A 44 2.31 3.90 19.92
N GLN A 45 2.89 5.07 20.22
CA GLN A 45 2.35 5.99 21.21
C GLN A 45 0.93 6.46 20.86
N THR A 46 0.68 6.69 19.57
CA THR A 46 -0.65 7.05 19.07
C THR A 46 -1.68 5.96 19.34
N LEU A 47 -1.34 4.68 19.15
CA LEU A 47 -2.24 3.57 19.48
C LEU A 47 -2.59 3.53 20.97
N ASN A 48 -1.61 3.78 21.85
CA ASN A 48 -1.85 3.87 23.27
C ASN A 48 -2.80 5.01 23.63
N LYS A 49 -2.55 6.22 23.11
CA LYS A 49 -3.40 7.41 23.32
C LYS A 49 -4.83 7.23 22.82
N LEU A 50 -5.02 6.48 21.74
CA LEU A 50 -6.33 6.20 21.18
C LEU A 50 -7.05 5.00 21.83
N GLY A 51 -6.39 4.30 22.76
CA GLY A 51 -6.92 3.08 23.40
C GLY A 51 -6.98 1.87 22.49
N LEU A 52 -6.15 1.84 21.42
CA LEU A 52 -6.16 0.81 20.37
C LEU A 52 -5.04 -0.24 20.50
N ALA A 53 -4.14 -0.08 21.48
CA ALA A 53 -3.02 -0.99 21.68
C ALA A 53 -3.45 -2.45 21.91
N LYS A 54 -4.55 -2.69 22.65
CA LYS A 54 -5.09 -4.04 22.89
C LYS A 54 -5.61 -4.67 21.58
N ALA A 55 -6.29 -3.89 20.71
CA ALA A 55 -6.76 -4.36 19.41
C ALA A 55 -5.60 -4.73 18.48
N SER A 56 -4.54 -3.91 18.49
CA SER A 56 -3.32 -4.18 17.75
C SER A 56 -2.62 -5.48 18.20
N ARG A 57 -2.41 -5.65 19.52
CA ARG A 57 -1.79 -6.89 20.06
C ARG A 57 -2.58 -8.16 19.74
N LYS A 58 -3.89 -8.06 19.58
CA LYS A 58 -4.76 -9.17 19.17
C LYS A 58 -4.80 -9.41 17.64
N GLY A 59 -4.02 -8.67 16.87
CA GLY A 59 -4.05 -8.74 15.40
C GLY A 59 -5.33 -8.17 14.75
N ALA A 60 -6.22 -7.54 15.53
CA ALA A 60 -7.47 -6.97 15.04
C ALA A 60 -7.31 -5.58 14.40
N LEU A 61 -6.10 -5.05 14.38
CA LEU A 61 -5.73 -3.78 13.77
C LEU A 61 -4.36 -3.89 13.11
N SER A 62 -4.28 -3.47 11.84
CA SER A 62 -3.07 -3.45 11.03
C SER A 62 -2.94 -2.07 10.39
N LEU A 63 -1.75 -1.46 10.45
CA LEU A 63 -1.49 -0.10 10.03
C LEU A 63 -0.20 0.01 9.21
N ALA A 64 -0.17 0.94 8.27
CA ALA A 64 1.05 1.46 7.68
C ALA A 64 0.90 2.98 7.48
N LEU A 65 1.93 3.71 7.86
CA LEU A 65 2.09 5.14 7.62
C LEU A 65 3.42 5.36 6.91
N VAL A 66 3.38 6.04 5.78
CA VAL A 66 4.59 6.38 5.03
C VAL A 66 4.59 7.88 4.76
N ASP A 67 5.54 8.61 5.30
CA ASP A 67 5.81 9.96 4.85
C ASP A 67 6.59 9.87 3.54
N ILE A 68 6.00 10.39 2.48
CA ILE A 68 6.54 10.46 1.12
C ILE A 68 6.68 11.89 0.65
N THR A 69 6.85 12.83 1.57
CA THR A 69 7.12 14.24 1.25
C THR A 69 8.37 14.34 0.38
N ASP A 70 9.40 13.56 0.71
CA ASP A 70 10.53 13.25 -0.17
C ASP A 70 10.43 11.78 -0.63
N LEU A 71 10.20 11.57 -1.92
CA LEU A 71 10.12 10.22 -2.49
C LEU A 71 11.47 9.49 -2.51
N LYS A 72 12.59 10.22 -2.43
CA LYS A 72 13.94 9.63 -2.37
C LYS A 72 14.36 9.26 -0.94
N ALA A 73 13.66 9.79 0.07
CA ALA A 73 13.87 9.51 1.48
C ALA A 73 12.54 9.23 2.20
N PRO A 74 11.75 8.22 1.77
CA PRO A 74 10.48 7.88 2.41
C PRO A 74 10.73 7.38 3.83
N ARG A 75 9.77 7.62 4.74
CA ARG A 75 9.84 7.16 6.13
C ARG A 75 8.63 6.29 6.44
N LEU A 76 8.86 5.03 6.75
CA LEU A 76 7.84 4.03 7.02
C LEU A 76 7.70 3.75 8.52
N ALA A 77 6.46 3.68 9.00
CA ALA A 77 6.10 3.03 10.25
C ALA A 77 4.95 2.04 9.99
N ALA A 78 5.00 0.86 10.60
CA ALA A 78 3.97 -0.16 10.43
C ALA A 78 3.68 -0.90 11.75
N ILE A 79 2.43 -1.23 11.97
CA ILE A 79 1.97 -2.07 13.09
C ILE A 79 1.19 -3.23 12.50
N ASN A 80 1.64 -4.47 12.73
CA ASN A 80 1.10 -5.66 12.09
C ASN A 80 1.02 -5.52 10.55
N GLY A 81 2.03 -4.87 9.94
CA GLY A 81 2.02 -4.46 8.53
C GLY A 81 1.79 -5.60 7.56
N ASP A 82 2.33 -6.78 7.86
CA ASP A 82 2.20 -8.00 7.07
C ASP A 82 1.05 -8.92 7.55
N ASN A 83 0.18 -8.45 8.47
CA ASN A 83 -0.97 -9.25 8.90
C ASN A 83 -2.05 -9.26 7.81
N MET A 84 -2.32 -10.44 7.23
CA MET A 84 -3.31 -10.60 6.18
C MET A 84 -4.73 -10.55 6.75
N MET A 85 -5.54 -9.62 6.23
CA MET A 85 -6.91 -9.42 6.70
C MET A 85 -7.91 -9.40 5.53
N TYR A 86 -9.15 -9.81 5.81
CA TYR A 86 -10.23 -9.59 4.87
C TYR A 86 -10.48 -8.08 4.72
N ALA A 87 -10.36 -7.59 3.49
CA ALA A 87 -10.32 -6.14 3.21
C ALA A 87 -11.52 -5.62 2.38
N ALA A 88 -12.50 -6.47 2.12
CA ALA A 88 -13.74 -6.13 1.39
C ALA A 88 -13.46 -5.46 0.03
N SER A 89 -13.86 -4.20 -0.14
CA SER A 89 -13.68 -3.46 -1.40
C SER A 89 -12.32 -2.78 -1.56
N LEU A 90 -11.41 -2.86 -0.58
CA LEU A 90 -10.09 -2.23 -0.70
C LEU A 90 -9.27 -2.85 -1.84
N PRO A 91 -9.26 -4.20 -2.06
CA PRO A 91 -8.50 -4.82 -3.15
C PRO A 91 -8.95 -4.43 -4.57
N LYS A 92 -10.00 -3.61 -4.75
CA LYS A 92 -10.33 -3.02 -6.05
C LYS A 92 -9.20 -2.16 -6.65
N ILE A 93 -8.22 -1.74 -5.82
CA ILE A 93 -6.98 -1.11 -6.32
C ILE A 93 -6.15 -2.08 -7.16
N ALA A 94 -6.18 -3.38 -6.85
CA ALA A 94 -5.52 -4.40 -7.69
C ALA A 94 -6.21 -4.53 -9.05
N ILE A 95 -7.55 -4.46 -9.11
CA ILE A 95 -8.29 -4.44 -10.38
C ILE A 95 -7.94 -3.18 -11.18
N LEU A 96 -7.78 -2.04 -10.50
CA LEU A 96 -7.34 -0.79 -11.14
C LEU A 96 -5.95 -0.98 -11.77
N LEU A 97 -4.99 -1.56 -11.04
CA LEU A 97 -3.66 -1.88 -11.57
C LEU A 97 -3.76 -2.81 -12.78
N GLY A 98 -4.47 -3.92 -12.67
CA GLY A 98 -4.62 -4.87 -13.77
C GLY A 98 -5.24 -4.24 -15.03
N ALA A 99 -6.21 -3.31 -14.85
CA ALA A 99 -6.78 -2.58 -15.97
C ALA A 99 -5.74 -1.65 -16.64
N PHE A 100 -4.94 -0.93 -15.85
CA PHE A 100 -3.91 -0.05 -16.39
C PHE A 100 -2.72 -0.80 -17.00
N GLU A 101 -2.37 -1.98 -16.48
CA GLU A 101 -1.41 -2.89 -17.12
C GLU A 101 -1.89 -3.36 -18.49
N ARG A 102 -3.17 -3.71 -18.61
CA ARG A 102 -3.77 -4.05 -19.91
C ARG A 102 -3.81 -2.87 -20.88
N ILE A 103 -4.01 -1.65 -20.35
CA ILE A 103 -4.00 -0.41 -21.15
C ILE A 103 -2.58 -0.12 -21.63
N ASP A 104 -1.58 -0.25 -20.78
CA ASP A 104 -0.17 -0.01 -21.12
C ASP A 104 0.33 -0.97 -22.21
N ARG A 105 -0.17 -2.21 -22.21
CA ARG A 105 0.10 -3.23 -23.24
C ARG A 105 -0.71 -3.10 -24.52
N GLY A 106 -1.72 -2.22 -24.55
CA GLY A 106 -2.65 -2.11 -25.68
C GLY A 106 -3.78 -3.15 -25.70
N ASP A 107 -3.86 -4.03 -24.68
CA ASP A 107 -4.90 -5.08 -24.58
C ASP A 107 -6.27 -4.52 -24.15
N LEU A 108 -6.32 -3.32 -23.60
CA LEU A 108 -7.53 -2.63 -23.15
C LEU A 108 -7.47 -1.14 -23.50
N HIS A 109 -8.50 -0.61 -24.14
CA HIS A 109 -8.57 0.82 -24.41
C HIS A 109 -9.15 1.60 -23.22
N LEU A 110 -8.51 2.71 -22.86
CA LEU A 110 -9.03 3.68 -21.89
C LEU A 110 -10.12 4.56 -22.53
N SER A 111 -11.16 3.92 -23.09
CA SER A 111 -12.34 4.60 -23.63
C SER A 111 -13.08 5.37 -22.54
N LYS A 112 -13.99 6.29 -22.94
CA LYS A 112 -14.88 7.01 -22.02
C LYS A 112 -15.65 6.03 -21.09
N ASN A 113 -16.15 4.91 -21.65
CA ASN A 113 -16.85 3.89 -20.87
C ASN A 113 -15.94 3.18 -19.88
N THR A 114 -14.73 2.73 -20.31
CA THR A 114 -13.75 2.10 -19.41
C THR A 114 -13.37 3.03 -18.26
N HIS A 115 -13.07 4.30 -18.56
CA HIS A 115 -12.78 5.31 -17.54
C HIS A 115 -13.94 5.49 -16.54
N GLN A 116 -15.18 5.60 -17.03
CA GLN A 116 -16.34 5.73 -16.16
C GLN A 116 -16.54 4.50 -15.24
N GLN A 117 -16.32 3.29 -15.75
CA GLN A 117 -16.38 2.07 -14.94
C GLN A 117 -15.31 2.06 -13.84
N LEU A 118 -14.07 2.43 -14.17
CA LEU A 118 -12.99 2.56 -13.19
C LEU A 118 -13.30 3.61 -12.12
N VAL A 119 -13.82 4.77 -12.51
CA VAL A 119 -14.28 5.82 -11.57
C VAL A 119 -15.40 5.31 -10.65
N LYS A 120 -16.43 4.66 -11.20
CA LYS A 120 -17.52 4.07 -10.41
C LYS A 120 -17.00 3.00 -9.44
N MET A 121 -16.10 2.13 -9.90
CA MET A 121 -15.48 1.09 -9.07
C MET A 121 -14.69 1.68 -7.89
N ILE A 122 -13.92 2.73 -8.11
CA ILE A 122 -13.03 3.31 -7.09
C ILE A 122 -13.75 4.30 -6.21
N ARG A 123 -14.33 5.38 -6.76
CA ARG A 123 -14.89 6.49 -6.00
C ARG A 123 -16.19 6.12 -5.29
N HIS A 124 -17.08 5.40 -5.99
CA HIS A 124 -18.37 4.95 -5.46
C HIS A 124 -18.32 3.52 -4.91
N SER A 125 -17.19 2.83 -5.02
CA SER A 125 -17.01 1.42 -4.61
C SER A 125 -18.02 0.46 -5.27
N SER A 126 -18.52 0.78 -6.47
CA SER A 126 -19.52 -0.01 -7.22
C SER A 126 -19.06 -1.46 -7.40
N ASN A 127 -19.87 -2.41 -6.93
CA ASN A 127 -19.62 -3.84 -7.09
C ASN A 127 -19.86 -4.31 -8.54
N PRO A 128 -20.96 -3.89 -9.22
CA PRO A 128 -21.13 -4.23 -10.64
C PRO A 128 -19.97 -3.74 -11.52
N ALA A 129 -19.50 -2.50 -11.31
CA ALA A 129 -18.35 -1.96 -12.04
C ALA A 129 -17.07 -2.75 -11.75
N ALA A 130 -16.85 -3.17 -10.49
CA ALA A 130 -15.70 -3.98 -10.11
C ALA A 130 -15.73 -5.37 -10.77
N THR A 131 -16.88 -6.04 -10.79
CA THR A 131 -17.05 -7.33 -11.47
C THR A 131 -16.82 -7.18 -12.98
N ALA A 132 -17.40 -6.17 -13.61
CA ALA A 132 -17.22 -5.91 -15.05
C ALA A 132 -15.73 -5.65 -15.39
N MET A 133 -15.04 -4.86 -14.58
CA MET A 133 -13.62 -4.58 -14.79
C MET A 133 -12.73 -5.79 -14.50
N LEU A 134 -13.03 -6.58 -13.45
CA LEU A 134 -12.30 -7.80 -13.15
C LEU A 134 -12.40 -8.81 -14.30
N ASN A 135 -13.58 -8.94 -14.93
CA ASN A 135 -13.78 -9.83 -16.07
C ASN A 135 -13.03 -9.33 -17.31
N LYS A 136 -12.95 -8.01 -17.54
CA LYS A 136 -12.14 -7.44 -18.64
C LYS A 136 -10.63 -7.62 -18.42
N VAL A 137 -10.17 -7.46 -17.19
CA VAL A 137 -8.77 -7.69 -16.81
C VAL A 137 -8.40 -9.17 -16.95
N GLY A 138 -9.30 -10.06 -16.56
CA GLY A 138 -9.05 -11.49 -16.44
C GLY A 138 -8.62 -11.87 -15.04
N LYS A 139 -9.34 -12.81 -14.44
CA LYS A 139 -9.14 -13.20 -13.02
C LYS A 139 -7.77 -13.85 -12.81
N GLN A 140 -7.39 -14.81 -13.66
CA GLN A 140 -6.08 -15.47 -13.57
C GLN A 140 -4.94 -14.47 -13.83
N TYR A 141 -5.07 -13.66 -14.89
CA TYR A 141 -4.09 -12.61 -15.17
C TYR A 141 -3.84 -11.69 -13.97
N LEU A 142 -4.92 -11.27 -13.28
CA LEU A 142 -4.77 -10.43 -12.09
C LEU A 142 -4.03 -11.16 -10.97
N ALA A 143 -4.31 -12.43 -10.71
CA ALA A 143 -3.61 -13.21 -9.70
C ALA A 143 -2.11 -13.32 -10.03
N ASP A 144 -1.78 -13.68 -11.27
CA ASP A 144 -0.40 -13.81 -11.74
C ASP A 144 0.35 -12.46 -11.67
N LEU A 145 -0.36 -11.35 -11.99
CA LEU A 145 0.19 -10.02 -11.90
C LEU A 145 0.58 -9.65 -10.46
N LEU A 146 -0.28 -9.96 -9.48
CA LEU A 146 -0.03 -9.65 -8.08
C LEU A 146 1.12 -10.48 -7.49
N GLU A 147 1.29 -11.72 -7.92
CA GLU A 147 2.38 -12.62 -7.52
C GLU A 147 3.66 -12.40 -8.35
N SER A 148 3.62 -11.64 -9.45
CA SER A 148 4.74 -11.48 -10.38
C SER A 148 5.98 -10.87 -9.69
N PRO A 149 7.21 -11.23 -10.11
CA PRO A 149 8.44 -10.66 -9.58
C PRO A 149 8.51 -9.13 -9.69
N ARG A 150 7.86 -8.55 -10.70
CA ARG A 150 7.79 -7.10 -10.92
C ARG A 150 7.04 -6.40 -9.78
N TYR A 151 5.91 -6.96 -9.33
CA TYR A 151 5.05 -6.29 -8.36
C TYR A 151 5.18 -6.88 -6.96
N ARG A 152 5.14 -8.20 -6.81
CA ARG A 152 5.11 -8.88 -5.51
C ARG A 152 4.14 -8.20 -4.54
N LEU A 153 2.96 -7.79 -5.04
CA LEU A 153 1.90 -7.19 -4.23
C LEU A 153 1.08 -8.25 -3.48
N TYR A 154 1.21 -9.51 -3.90
CA TYR A 154 0.96 -10.69 -3.09
C TYR A 154 2.30 -11.43 -2.95
N ASP A 155 2.81 -11.51 -1.74
CA ASP A 155 4.13 -12.06 -1.44
C ASP A 155 4.02 -13.09 -0.31
N ARG A 156 4.27 -14.36 -0.64
CA ARG A 156 4.14 -15.47 0.31
C ARG A 156 5.16 -15.36 1.46
N GLU A 157 6.34 -14.82 1.20
CA GLU A 157 7.38 -14.59 2.20
C GLU A 157 7.00 -13.46 3.18
N ARG A 158 6.06 -12.59 2.79
CA ARG A 158 5.51 -11.51 3.60
C ARG A 158 4.05 -11.74 4.00
N ASN A 159 3.68 -13.00 4.21
CA ASN A 159 2.36 -13.39 4.71
C ASN A 159 1.19 -12.93 3.82
N GLY A 160 1.39 -12.78 2.50
CA GLY A 160 0.36 -12.44 1.53
C GLY A 160 0.38 -10.99 1.05
N GLY A 161 -0.78 -10.39 0.85
CA GLY A 161 -0.88 -9.05 0.29
C GLY A 161 -2.24 -8.78 -0.37
N LEU A 162 -2.25 -8.04 -1.48
CA LEU A 162 -3.47 -7.77 -2.22
C LEU A 162 -3.96 -9.04 -2.92
N TRP A 163 -5.25 -9.40 -2.71
CA TRP A 163 -5.88 -10.55 -3.34
C TRP A 163 -7.33 -10.30 -3.74
N VAL A 164 -7.69 -10.76 -4.95
CA VAL A 164 -9.05 -10.71 -5.51
C VAL A 164 -9.42 -12.10 -6.02
N GLY A 165 -9.91 -12.95 -5.16
CA GLY A 165 -10.25 -14.36 -5.49
C GLY A 165 -11.73 -14.60 -5.74
N LYS A 166 -12.54 -13.54 -5.85
CA LYS A 166 -13.98 -13.60 -6.05
C LYS A 166 -14.47 -12.39 -6.83
N GLU A 167 -15.51 -12.53 -7.63
CA GLU A 167 -16.25 -11.38 -8.14
C GLU A 167 -16.95 -10.63 -6.99
N TYR A 168 -17.17 -9.34 -7.19
CA TYR A 168 -17.97 -8.53 -6.26
C TYR A 168 -19.46 -8.72 -6.49
N ALA A 169 -19.89 -9.99 -6.49
CA ALA A 169 -21.21 -10.47 -6.74
C ALA A 169 -21.56 -11.64 -5.79
N ARG A 170 -22.78 -12.20 -5.91
CA ARG A 170 -23.21 -13.39 -5.12
C ARG A 170 -22.56 -14.70 -5.57
N ALA A 171 -21.71 -14.69 -6.61
CA ALA A 171 -20.96 -15.86 -7.08
C ALA A 171 -20.03 -16.45 -6.01
N GLY A 172 -19.64 -17.71 -6.13
CA GLY A 172 -18.61 -18.36 -5.34
C GLY A 172 -17.21 -17.74 -5.59
N ALA A 173 -16.25 -18.02 -4.71
CA ALA A 173 -14.86 -17.69 -4.96
C ALA A 173 -14.30 -18.59 -6.07
N TRP A 174 -13.63 -18.01 -7.06
CA TRP A 174 -12.95 -18.77 -8.12
C TRP A 174 -11.57 -19.26 -7.67
N LYS A 175 -10.88 -18.48 -6.80
CA LYS A 175 -9.59 -18.83 -6.19
C LYS A 175 -9.38 -18.00 -4.93
N ARG A 176 -9.41 -18.62 -3.77
CA ARG A 176 -9.09 -17.94 -2.51
C ARG A 176 -7.59 -17.75 -2.40
N ASP A 177 -7.15 -16.79 -1.58
CA ASP A 177 -5.72 -16.59 -1.38
C ASP A 177 -5.06 -17.86 -0.80
N PRO A 178 -3.83 -18.17 -1.27
CA PRO A 178 -3.20 -19.46 -0.97
C PRO A 178 -2.81 -19.68 0.50
N LEU A 179 -2.62 -18.61 1.29
CA LEU A 179 -2.11 -18.71 2.67
C LEU A 179 -3.23 -18.68 3.72
N HIS A 180 -4.28 -17.88 3.50
CA HIS A 180 -5.30 -17.59 4.52
C HIS A 180 -6.71 -17.93 4.08
N ASN A 181 -6.88 -18.46 2.87
CA ASN A 181 -8.19 -18.84 2.33
C ASN A 181 -9.22 -17.70 2.31
N ILE A 182 -8.74 -16.47 2.09
CA ILE A 182 -9.56 -15.25 2.04
C ILE A 182 -9.93 -14.92 0.59
N SER A 183 -11.16 -14.44 0.33
CA SER A 183 -11.60 -14.11 -1.03
C SER A 183 -11.16 -12.71 -1.48
N HIS A 184 -11.08 -11.75 -0.56
CA HIS A 184 -10.63 -10.37 -0.80
C HIS A 184 -9.73 -9.96 0.36
N GLY A 185 -8.44 -10.05 0.16
CA GLY A 185 -7.47 -9.84 1.22
C GLY A 185 -6.54 -8.66 0.96
N ALA A 186 -5.98 -8.15 2.04
CA ALA A 186 -4.88 -7.18 1.98
C ALA A 186 -4.02 -7.25 3.25
N THR A 187 -2.74 -6.93 3.11
CA THR A 187 -1.86 -6.50 4.20
C THR A 187 -1.67 -4.99 4.13
N ALA A 188 -1.49 -4.33 5.27
CA ALA A 188 -1.31 -2.87 5.28
C ALA A 188 -0.02 -2.46 4.56
N PHE A 189 1.03 -3.25 4.69
CA PHE A 189 2.32 -3.00 4.02
C PHE A 189 2.20 -3.08 2.49
N GLN A 190 1.57 -4.12 1.94
CA GLN A 190 1.46 -4.25 0.48
C GLN A 190 0.52 -3.20 -0.14
N VAL A 191 -0.49 -2.76 0.59
CA VAL A 191 -1.31 -1.62 0.18
C VAL A 191 -0.48 -0.32 0.18
N ALA A 192 0.36 -0.10 1.20
CA ALA A 192 1.26 1.06 1.22
C ALA A 192 2.26 1.01 0.07
N ARG A 193 2.83 -0.18 -0.24
CA ARG A 193 3.70 -0.38 -1.42
C ARG A 193 2.98 -0.04 -2.73
N PHE A 194 1.74 -0.47 -2.90
CA PHE A 194 0.95 -0.10 -4.09
C PHE A 194 0.92 1.42 -4.29
N TYR A 195 0.61 2.18 -3.24
CA TYR A 195 0.56 3.65 -3.33
C TYR A 195 1.94 4.28 -3.53
N TYR A 196 2.97 3.73 -2.90
CA TYR A 196 4.35 4.20 -3.10
C TYR A 196 4.82 3.97 -4.54
N MET A 197 4.58 2.78 -5.09
CA MET A 197 4.89 2.46 -6.49
C MET A 197 4.06 3.32 -7.46
N LEU A 198 2.84 3.70 -7.10
CA LEU A 198 2.04 4.65 -7.89
C LEU A 198 2.68 6.03 -7.93
N GLU A 199 3.13 6.56 -6.78
CA GLU A 199 3.77 7.88 -6.68
C GLU A 199 5.15 7.93 -7.35
N THR A 200 5.88 6.83 -7.35
CA THR A 200 7.18 6.68 -8.02
C THR A 200 7.08 6.22 -9.47
N ALA A 201 5.86 6.12 -10.02
CA ALA A 201 5.58 5.67 -11.39
C ALA A 201 6.12 4.25 -11.72
N GLN A 202 6.26 3.40 -10.70
CA GLN A 202 6.74 2.01 -10.85
C GLN A 202 5.62 0.98 -11.12
N LEU A 203 4.34 1.39 -11.01
CA LEU A 203 3.22 0.50 -11.36
C LEU A 203 3.07 0.36 -12.88
N VAL A 204 2.94 1.50 -13.55
CA VAL A 204 2.80 1.63 -15.01
C VAL A 204 3.58 2.87 -15.44
N SER A 205 3.52 3.25 -16.73
CA SER A 205 4.19 4.46 -17.20
C SER A 205 3.83 5.71 -16.36
N PRO A 206 4.68 6.74 -16.32
CA PRO A 206 4.43 7.96 -15.54
C PRO A 206 3.10 8.64 -15.90
N GLU A 207 2.74 8.64 -17.19
CA GLU A 207 1.48 9.22 -17.66
C GLU A 207 0.27 8.42 -17.15
N LEU A 208 0.32 7.09 -17.25
CA LEU A 208 -0.74 6.22 -16.77
C LEU A 208 -0.85 6.24 -15.25
N SER A 209 0.26 6.34 -14.52
CA SER A 209 0.25 6.51 -13.06
C SER A 209 -0.48 7.79 -12.64
N LYS A 210 -0.30 8.91 -13.36
CA LYS A 210 -1.08 10.13 -13.13
C LYS A 210 -2.59 9.91 -13.36
N LYS A 211 -2.96 9.19 -14.43
CA LYS A 211 -4.37 8.84 -14.71
C LYS A 211 -4.95 7.92 -13.63
N MET A 212 -4.20 6.92 -13.16
CA MET A 212 -4.60 6.07 -12.03
C MET A 212 -4.83 6.88 -10.75
N LYS A 213 -3.89 7.76 -10.40
CA LYS A 213 -4.01 8.65 -9.23
C LYS A 213 -5.23 9.56 -9.35
N ALA A 214 -5.50 10.12 -10.52
CA ALA A 214 -6.69 10.94 -10.74
C ALA A 214 -8.01 10.17 -10.49
N ILE A 215 -8.08 8.88 -10.83
CA ILE A 215 -9.23 8.02 -10.55
C ILE A 215 -9.41 7.79 -9.05
N LEU A 216 -8.32 7.63 -8.29
CA LEU A 216 -8.34 7.49 -6.83
C LEU A 216 -8.77 8.78 -6.10
N GLY A 217 -8.59 9.94 -6.73
CA GLY A 217 -8.97 11.24 -6.19
C GLY A 217 -10.47 11.48 -6.16
N LYS A 218 -10.89 12.54 -5.44
CA LYS A 218 -12.30 12.95 -5.30
C LYS A 218 -13.21 11.80 -4.82
N PRO A 219 -12.93 11.16 -3.66
CA PRO A 219 -13.72 10.04 -3.15
C PRO A 219 -15.16 10.48 -2.88
N ALA A 220 -16.15 9.73 -3.42
CA ALA A 220 -17.56 10.04 -3.26
C ALA A 220 -18.15 9.61 -1.90
N ILE A 221 -17.46 8.71 -1.17
CA ILE A 221 -17.95 8.14 0.07
C ILE A 221 -17.30 8.84 1.27
N ASN A 222 -18.06 9.63 2.01
CA ASN A 222 -17.61 10.40 3.18
C ASN A 222 -17.71 9.58 4.48
N HIS A 223 -16.73 8.69 4.71
CA HIS A 223 -16.58 7.94 5.96
C HIS A 223 -15.09 7.69 6.28
N LYS A 224 -14.79 7.21 7.49
CA LYS A 224 -13.43 6.83 7.93
C LYS A 224 -12.40 7.93 7.63
N PHE A 225 -11.38 7.66 6.79
CA PHE A 225 -10.32 8.62 6.47
C PHE A 225 -10.86 9.92 5.88
N VAL A 226 -11.74 9.83 4.88
CA VAL A 226 -12.31 11.02 4.24
C VAL A 226 -13.04 11.89 5.27
N ARG A 227 -13.90 11.27 6.09
CA ARG A 227 -14.63 12.00 7.12
C ARG A 227 -13.69 12.60 8.18
N GLY A 228 -12.71 11.85 8.64
CA GLY A 228 -11.74 12.31 9.63
C GLY A 228 -10.93 13.51 9.14
N LEU A 229 -10.43 13.44 7.91
CA LEU A 229 -9.65 14.51 7.32
C LEU A 229 -10.51 15.73 6.95
N ASN A 230 -11.71 15.55 6.38
CA ASN A 230 -12.59 16.67 6.06
C ASN A 230 -12.99 17.48 7.31
N GLU A 231 -13.24 16.80 8.45
CA GLU A 231 -13.60 17.44 9.70
C GLU A 231 -12.41 18.12 10.39
N ALA A 232 -11.23 17.49 10.38
CA ALA A 232 -10.08 17.95 11.18
C ALA A 232 -8.99 18.65 10.36
N ARG A 233 -8.93 18.44 9.05
CA ARG A 233 -7.86 18.90 8.14
C ARG A 233 -8.46 19.36 6.81
N PRO A 234 -9.30 20.40 6.81
CA PRO A 234 -9.89 20.94 5.58
C PRO A 234 -8.79 21.33 4.58
N GLY A 235 -9.06 21.16 3.28
CA GLY A 235 -8.09 21.39 2.22
C GLY A 235 -7.20 20.19 1.88
N SER A 236 -7.27 19.07 2.61
CA SER A 236 -6.56 17.84 2.26
C SER A 236 -7.04 17.27 0.92
N ARG A 237 -6.11 17.00 0.00
CA ARG A 237 -6.38 16.22 -1.21
C ARG A 237 -6.19 14.74 -0.89
N ILE A 238 -7.23 13.94 -1.15
CA ILE A 238 -7.29 12.54 -0.74
C ILE A 238 -7.47 11.66 -1.97
N TYR A 239 -6.53 10.75 -2.20
CA TYR A 239 -6.57 9.73 -3.26
C TYR A 239 -6.73 8.37 -2.59
N ARG A 240 -7.91 7.77 -2.68
CA ARG A 240 -8.35 6.81 -1.68
C ARG A 240 -9.08 5.59 -2.22
N LYS A 241 -8.96 4.47 -1.51
CA LYS A 241 -9.87 3.32 -1.59
C LYS A 241 -10.17 2.75 -0.22
N SER A 242 -11.44 2.40 0.03
CA SER A 242 -11.88 1.76 1.27
C SER A 242 -12.58 0.44 1.03
N GLY A 243 -12.73 -0.34 2.11
CA GLY A 243 -13.53 -1.54 2.18
C GLY A 243 -14.34 -1.62 3.47
N THR A 244 -15.55 -2.20 3.41
CA THR A 244 -16.39 -2.51 4.57
C THR A 244 -17.19 -3.77 4.30
N TRP A 245 -17.13 -4.71 5.24
CA TRP A 245 -17.97 -5.89 5.27
C TRP A 245 -18.14 -6.38 6.71
N ARG A 246 -19.37 -6.38 7.22
CA ARG A 246 -19.66 -6.73 8.64
C ARG A 246 -18.72 -5.94 9.59
N THR A 247 -17.90 -6.63 10.38
CA THR A 247 -16.93 -6.04 11.30
C THR A 247 -15.57 -5.71 10.67
N TYR A 248 -15.37 -6.02 9.39
CA TYR A 248 -14.12 -5.70 8.68
C TYR A 248 -14.20 -4.31 8.06
N HIS A 249 -13.25 -3.48 8.42
CA HIS A 249 -13.11 -2.11 7.94
C HIS A 249 -11.70 -1.89 7.43
N ALA A 250 -11.57 -1.41 6.20
CA ALA A 250 -10.31 -1.04 5.61
C ALA A 250 -10.40 0.37 5.05
N ASP A 251 -9.31 1.12 5.11
CA ASP A 251 -9.13 2.37 4.40
C ASP A 251 -7.67 2.60 4.04
N SER A 252 -7.43 3.28 2.93
CA SER A 252 -6.09 3.57 2.45
C SER A 252 -6.11 4.81 1.58
N ALA A 253 -5.13 5.68 1.73
CA ALA A 253 -5.05 6.90 0.94
C ALA A 253 -3.62 7.42 0.79
N ILE A 254 -3.36 8.10 -0.34
CA ILE A 254 -2.37 9.17 -0.40
C ILE A 254 -3.10 10.43 0.04
N VAL A 255 -2.49 11.17 0.94
CA VAL A 255 -2.98 12.47 1.42
C VAL A 255 -1.95 13.54 1.12
N GLU A 256 -2.40 14.64 0.54
CA GLU A 256 -1.57 15.81 0.24
C GLU A 256 -2.18 17.03 0.90
N ARG A 257 -1.38 17.74 1.71
CA ARG A 257 -1.76 18.98 2.38
C ARG A 257 -0.52 19.81 2.72
N ASP A 258 -0.59 21.11 2.54
CA ASP A 258 0.43 22.08 2.97
C ASP A 258 1.87 21.63 2.62
N GLY A 259 2.10 21.26 1.36
CA GLY A 259 3.40 20.81 0.85
C GLY A 259 3.86 19.43 1.32
N ARG A 260 3.15 18.76 2.23
CA ARG A 260 3.45 17.41 2.68
C ARG A 260 2.59 16.36 1.99
N ARG A 261 3.14 15.15 1.88
CA ARG A 261 2.49 14.01 1.24
C ARG A 261 2.79 12.75 2.02
N TYR A 262 1.75 11.97 2.31
CA TYR A 262 1.91 10.71 3.00
C TYR A 262 0.91 9.64 2.54
N ILE A 263 1.24 8.38 2.81
CA ILE A 263 0.37 7.23 2.61
C ILE A 263 -0.09 6.76 3.99
N ALA A 264 -1.40 6.65 4.17
CA ALA A 264 -2.02 6.04 5.35
C ALA A 264 -2.80 4.80 4.94
N VAL A 265 -2.61 3.70 5.67
CA VAL A 265 -3.35 2.45 5.50
C VAL A 265 -3.79 1.96 6.88
N ALA A 266 -5.05 1.55 7.00
CA ALA A 266 -5.56 0.91 8.20
C ALA A 266 -6.59 -0.18 7.86
N LEU A 267 -6.41 -1.36 8.45
CA LEU A 267 -7.34 -2.48 8.40
C LEU A 267 -7.74 -2.83 9.84
N ALA A 268 -9.04 -3.01 10.09
CA ALA A 268 -9.57 -3.32 11.40
C ALA A 268 -10.66 -4.38 11.33
N GLN A 269 -10.66 -5.30 12.29
CA GLN A 269 -11.73 -6.25 12.54
C GLN A 269 -12.42 -5.90 13.86
N SER A 270 -13.43 -5.05 13.82
CA SER A 270 -14.21 -4.60 14.97
C SER A 270 -15.50 -3.91 14.51
N SER A 271 -16.59 -4.03 15.27
CA SER A 271 -17.80 -3.25 15.05
C SER A 271 -17.56 -1.73 15.16
N LYS A 272 -16.52 -1.31 15.91
CA LYS A 272 -16.08 0.09 16.05
C LYS A 272 -15.02 0.49 15.00
N GLY A 273 -14.68 -0.39 14.04
CA GLY A 273 -13.58 -0.19 13.11
C GLY A 273 -13.70 1.10 12.29
N SER A 274 -14.89 1.47 11.81
CA SER A 274 -15.10 2.72 11.09
C SER A 274 -14.72 3.96 11.92
N TYR A 275 -15.10 3.96 13.20
CA TYR A 275 -14.77 5.04 14.14
C TYR A 275 -13.27 5.06 14.46
N TRP A 276 -12.64 3.89 14.62
CA TRP A 276 -11.19 3.83 14.83
C TRP A 276 -10.42 4.44 13.67
N LEU A 277 -10.76 4.04 12.44
CA LEU A 277 -10.08 4.53 11.24
C LEU A 277 -10.24 6.05 11.05
N LYS A 278 -11.42 6.61 11.39
CA LYS A 278 -11.66 8.05 11.37
C LYS A 278 -10.67 8.81 12.29
N ARG A 279 -10.42 8.30 13.51
CA ARG A 279 -9.51 8.93 14.47
C ARG A 279 -8.04 8.70 14.13
N LEU A 280 -7.73 7.50 13.65
CA LEU A 280 -6.37 7.11 13.29
C LEU A 280 -5.79 7.98 12.18
N VAL A 281 -6.53 8.28 11.12
CA VAL A 281 -5.98 9.09 10.02
C VAL A 281 -5.62 10.50 10.47
N VAL A 282 -6.40 11.11 11.37
CA VAL A 282 -6.08 12.43 11.92
C VAL A 282 -4.79 12.39 12.76
N ALA A 283 -4.66 11.35 13.59
CA ALA A 283 -3.45 11.18 14.39
C ALA A 283 -2.21 10.81 13.55
N MET A 284 -2.37 10.08 12.44
CA MET A 284 -1.30 9.82 11.47
C MET A 284 -0.88 11.09 10.75
N ASP A 285 -1.83 11.96 10.37
CA ASP A 285 -1.55 13.29 9.82
C ASP A 285 -0.70 14.11 10.78
N ASP A 286 -1.08 14.16 12.06
CA ASP A 286 -0.31 14.87 13.10
C ASP A 286 1.14 14.36 13.20
N LEU A 287 1.37 13.05 13.08
CA LEU A 287 2.72 12.49 13.14
C LEU A 287 3.60 12.96 11.98
N VAL A 288 3.05 13.03 10.78
CA VAL A 288 3.78 13.53 9.61
C VAL A 288 4.10 15.01 9.75
N PHE A 289 3.14 15.80 10.24
CA PHE A 289 3.32 17.26 10.36
C PHE A 289 4.18 17.69 11.56
N ARG A 290 4.31 16.88 12.60
CA ARG A 290 5.23 17.15 13.74
C ARG A 290 6.67 16.76 13.45
N SER A 291 6.93 16.00 12.43
CA SER A 291 8.28 15.63 12.04
C SER A 291 8.93 16.76 11.26
N PRO A 292 10.19 17.18 11.57
CA PRO A 292 10.92 18.16 10.77
C PRO A 292 10.99 17.67 9.33
N SER A 293 10.63 18.52 8.34
CA SER A 293 10.90 18.18 6.94
C SER A 293 12.38 18.35 6.66
N THR A 294 12.98 17.36 6.00
CA THR A 294 14.35 17.44 5.48
C THR A 294 14.53 18.59 4.47
N VAL A 295 13.44 19.12 3.92
CA VAL A 295 13.43 20.25 2.99
C VAL A 295 13.75 21.59 3.67
N ALA A 296 13.53 21.72 4.98
CA ALA A 296 13.79 22.97 5.73
C ALA A 296 15.26 23.15 6.16
N LEU A 297 16.16 22.27 5.76
CA LEU A 297 17.60 22.32 6.10
C LEU A 297 18.49 22.72 4.91
N LEU A 298 17.91 23.16 3.80
CA LEU A 298 18.63 23.58 2.58
C LEU A 298 18.46 25.07 2.24
N ASP A 299 17.93 25.88 3.18
CA ASP A 299 17.92 27.36 3.08
C ASP A 299 19.00 27.98 3.96
#